data_14c079c851ecd20def88fcac7343d9c2
#
_entry.id   14c079c851ecd20def88fcac7343d9c2
#
_cell.length_a   1.000
_cell.length_b   1.000
_cell.length_c   1.000
_cell.angle_alpha   90.00
_cell.angle_beta   90.00
_cell.angle_gamma   90.00
#
_symmetry.space_group_name_H-M   'P 1'
#
loop_
_entity.id
_entity.type
_entity.pdbx_description
1 polymer ?
#
loop_
_entity_poly.entity_id
_entity_poly.type
_entity_poly.pdbx_seq_one_letter_code
_entity_poly.pdbx_strand_id
1 'polypeptide(L)'
;MSDKRSLIEHINTKVVAAQAAGQPVISVDTKKKELVGNYKNGGSDYRPKGDPQRVNVHDFVNKELGKAVPYGIYDVAANAGFVSVGITSDTAEFAVEAIRSWLGRMGRQRYPKAHELTITADCGGSNGARVRLWKVELQKLADETGLVLHVHHYPPGTSKWNKIEHRMFCHITQNWRGRPLTDRLAIVELIGATTTKTGLKVECLLDTRTYEKGIKISDAEMEMLNIEGDDFHPEWNYTIKPRLMPNS
;
A
#
# COMPACT_ATOMS: atom_id res chain seq x y z
N MET A 1 -0.83 -13.96 -24.52
CA MET A 1 -0.78 -12.45 -24.47
C MET A 1 -2.17 -11.81 -24.36
N SER A 2 -3.24 -12.44 -24.84
CA SER A 2 -4.63 -11.92 -24.76
C SER A 2 -5.17 -11.80 -23.34
N ASP A 3 -4.93 -12.79 -22.50
CA ASP A 3 -5.49 -12.90 -21.16
C ASP A 3 -5.07 -11.79 -20.17
N LYS A 4 -3.79 -11.43 -20.12
CA LYS A 4 -3.30 -10.34 -19.26
C LYS A 4 -3.86 -8.96 -19.65
N ARG A 5 -4.06 -8.73 -20.94
CA ARG A 5 -4.64 -7.47 -21.43
C ARG A 5 -6.11 -7.37 -21.03
N SER A 6 -6.86 -8.45 -21.23
CA SER A 6 -8.26 -8.53 -20.87
C SER A 6 -8.48 -8.31 -19.36
N LEU A 7 -7.59 -8.85 -18.51
CA LEU A 7 -7.65 -8.62 -17.06
C LEU A 7 -7.39 -7.15 -16.70
N ILE A 8 -6.41 -6.49 -17.33
CA ILE A 8 -6.14 -5.07 -17.08
C ILE A 8 -7.33 -4.21 -17.53
N GLU A 9 -7.95 -4.54 -18.67
CA GLU A 9 -9.14 -3.86 -19.17
C GLU A 9 -10.33 -4.05 -18.22
N HIS A 10 -10.52 -5.28 -17.69
CA HIS A 10 -11.53 -5.59 -16.68
C HIS A 10 -11.33 -4.74 -15.41
N ILE A 11 -10.12 -4.74 -14.83
CA ILE A 11 -9.79 -3.94 -13.65
C ILE A 11 -10.06 -2.44 -13.92
N ASN A 12 -9.65 -1.94 -15.07
CA ASN A 12 -9.91 -0.55 -15.46
C ASN A 12 -11.41 -0.23 -15.50
N THR A 13 -12.22 -1.12 -16.05
CA THR A 13 -13.68 -0.95 -16.11
C THR A 13 -14.27 -0.84 -14.71
N LYS A 14 -13.87 -1.73 -13.79
CA LYS A 14 -14.31 -1.70 -12.38
C LYS A 14 -13.89 -0.40 -11.68
N VAL A 15 -12.64 0.03 -11.88
CA VAL A 15 -12.11 1.29 -11.33
C VAL A 15 -12.91 2.50 -11.81
N VAL A 16 -13.17 2.59 -13.13
CA VAL A 16 -13.94 3.72 -13.71
C VAL A 16 -15.36 3.72 -13.20
N ALA A 17 -16.03 2.56 -13.10
CA ALA A 17 -17.37 2.43 -12.58
C ALA A 17 -17.46 2.89 -11.11
N ALA A 18 -16.54 2.44 -10.26
CA ALA A 18 -16.50 2.86 -8.85
C ALA A 18 -16.29 4.37 -8.70
N GLN A 19 -15.37 4.96 -9.47
CA GLN A 19 -15.16 6.41 -9.48
C GLN A 19 -16.38 7.19 -9.96
N ALA A 20 -17.05 6.71 -11.00
CA ALA A 20 -18.28 7.33 -11.51
C ALA A 20 -19.42 7.28 -10.47
N ALA A 21 -19.46 6.24 -9.62
CA ALA A 21 -20.38 6.11 -8.50
C ALA A 21 -19.95 6.92 -7.26
N GLY A 22 -18.85 7.68 -7.32
CA GLY A 22 -18.33 8.45 -6.19
C GLY A 22 -17.74 7.61 -5.06
N GLN A 23 -17.45 6.33 -5.32
CA GLN A 23 -16.82 5.45 -4.36
C GLN A 23 -15.29 5.56 -4.40
N PRO A 24 -14.60 5.42 -3.25
CA PRO A 24 -13.14 5.46 -3.20
C PRO A 24 -12.50 4.31 -3.97
N VAL A 25 -11.43 4.63 -4.69
CA VAL A 25 -10.56 3.66 -5.36
C VAL A 25 -9.13 3.92 -4.93
N ILE A 26 -8.50 2.92 -4.33
CA ILE A 26 -7.10 2.99 -3.90
C ILE A 26 -6.24 1.99 -4.66
N SER A 27 -5.01 2.40 -4.91
CA SER A 27 -3.94 1.56 -5.42
C SER A 27 -2.93 1.36 -4.29
N VAL A 28 -2.63 0.12 -3.93
CA VAL A 28 -1.79 -0.20 -2.78
C VAL A 28 -0.58 -1.04 -3.16
N ASP A 29 0.52 -0.84 -2.46
CA ASP A 29 1.72 -1.66 -2.58
C ASP A 29 2.74 -1.34 -1.48
N THR A 30 3.70 -2.25 -1.30
CA THR A 30 4.89 -2.04 -0.47
C THR A 30 6.00 -1.44 -1.31
N LYS A 31 6.44 -0.22 -0.99
CA LYS A 31 7.66 0.34 -1.57
C LYS A 31 8.88 -0.49 -1.13
N LYS A 32 9.91 -0.55 -1.97
CA LYS A 32 11.18 -1.17 -1.62
C LYS A 32 11.61 -0.77 -0.21
N LYS A 33 11.97 -1.77 0.60
CA LYS A 33 12.49 -1.57 1.96
C LYS A 33 13.82 -0.83 1.92
N GLU A 34 13.94 0.20 2.74
CA GLU A 34 15.12 1.06 2.78
C GLU A 34 15.94 0.79 4.04
N LEU A 35 17.26 0.80 3.91
CA LEU A 35 18.17 0.77 5.05
C LEU A 35 18.09 2.09 5.81
N VAL A 36 17.96 2.00 7.13
CA VAL A 36 18.00 3.18 8.01
C VAL A 36 19.44 3.40 8.47
N GLY A 37 19.95 4.62 8.29
CA GLY A 37 21.30 4.99 8.67
C GLY A 37 22.02 5.85 7.61
N ASN A 38 23.26 6.18 7.88
CA ASN A 38 24.08 7.00 6.98
C ASN A 38 24.63 6.16 5.80
N TYR A 39 23.72 5.61 4.98
CA TYR A 39 24.07 4.83 3.80
C TYR A 39 23.94 5.65 2.53
N LYS A 40 24.75 5.27 1.52
CA LYS A 40 24.64 5.84 0.18
C LYS A 40 23.23 5.57 -0.38
N ASN A 41 22.50 6.64 -0.70
CA ASN A 41 21.27 6.56 -1.48
C ASN A 41 21.57 6.99 -2.94
N GLY A 42 20.95 6.33 -3.90
CA GLY A 42 21.18 6.62 -5.33
C GLY A 42 20.79 8.03 -5.71
N GLY A 43 21.61 8.68 -6.53
CA GLY A 43 21.43 10.06 -6.98
C GLY A 43 22.53 11.01 -6.50
N SER A 44 22.31 12.31 -6.68
CA SER A 44 23.20 13.38 -6.23
C SER A 44 22.41 14.43 -5.48
N ASP A 45 23.02 15.04 -4.46
CA ASP A 45 22.52 16.20 -3.74
C ASP A 45 23.49 17.37 -3.91
N TYR A 46 22.98 18.60 -3.88
CA TYR A 46 23.80 19.79 -3.98
C TYR A 46 24.34 20.15 -2.59
N ARG A 47 25.69 20.31 -2.51
CA ARG A 47 26.38 20.71 -1.31
C ARG A 47 27.44 21.77 -1.61
N PRO A 48 27.92 22.51 -0.60
CA PRO A 48 29.05 23.42 -0.76
C PRO A 48 30.25 22.70 -1.37
N LYS A 49 30.99 23.40 -2.25
CA LYS A 49 32.19 22.85 -2.88
C LYS A 49 33.23 22.51 -1.79
N GLY A 50 33.70 21.28 -1.81
CA GLY A 50 34.70 20.81 -0.83
C GLY A 50 34.13 20.17 0.44
N ASP A 51 32.79 20.17 0.64
CA ASP A 51 32.13 19.52 1.78
C ASP A 51 31.14 18.43 1.33
N PRO A 52 31.61 17.32 0.74
CA PRO A 52 30.75 16.21 0.36
C PRO A 52 30.26 15.46 1.60
N GLN A 53 29.00 15.04 1.60
CA GLN A 53 28.49 14.17 2.65
C GLN A 53 29.17 12.81 2.58
N ARG A 54 29.85 12.43 3.66
CA ARG A 54 30.43 11.10 3.80
C ARG A 54 29.33 10.11 4.16
N VAL A 55 29.24 9.01 3.43
CA VAL A 55 28.23 7.96 3.60
C VAL A 55 28.89 6.58 3.58
N ASN A 56 28.25 5.61 4.22
CA ASN A 56 28.69 4.23 4.17
C ASN A 56 28.40 3.65 2.76
N VAL A 57 29.42 3.08 2.13
CA VAL A 57 29.32 2.53 0.77
C VAL A 57 28.97 1.04 0.78
N HIS A 58 29.17 0.35 1.91
CA HIS A 58 28.91 -1.07 2.06
C HIS A 58 27.64 -1.30 2.88
N ASP A 59 26.82 -2.23 2.40
CA ASP A 59 25.49 -2.57 2.94
C ASP A 59 25.56 -3.38 4.25
N PHE A 60 26.49 -3.05 5.16
CA PHE A 60 26.45 -3.60 6.51
C PHE A 60 25.27 -3.00 7.25
N VAL A 61 24.19 -3.75 7.32
CA VAL A 61 22.97 -3.34 8.01
C VAL A 61 23.30 -3.09 9.48
N ASN A 62 23.06 -1.87 9.94
CA ASN A 62 23.01 -1.62 11.38
C ASN A 62 21.78 -2.36 11.93
N LYS A 63 22.02 -3.42 12.73
CA LYS A 63 20.96 -4.27 13.27
C LYS A 63 20.02 -3.52 14.22
N GLU A 64 20.50 -2.48 14.89
CA GLU A 64 19.71 -1.64 15.80
C GLU A 64 18.75 -0.72 15.05
N LEU A 65 19.20 -0.12 13.95
CA LEU A 65 18.39 0.74 13.11
C LEU A 65 17.45 -0.04 12.18
N GLY A 66 17.92 -1.21 11.71
CA GLY A 66 17.14 -2.11 10.86
C GLY A 66 16.76 -1.51 9.51
N LYS A 67 15.54 -1.78 9.07
CA LYS A 67 14.96 -1.31 7.81
C LYS A 67 13.66 -0.57 8.07
N ALA A 68 13.37 0.40 7.23
CA ALA A 68 12.03 0.97 7.11
C ALA A 68 11.24 0.21 6.04
N VAL A 69 9.97 -0.02 6.30
CA VAL A 69 9.03 -0.74 5.42
C VAL A 69 7.90 0.23 5.05
N PRO A 70 8.03 1.01 3.97
CA PRO A 70 6.95 1.92 3.58
C PRO A 70 5.86 1.14 2.84
N TYR A 71 4.64 1.13 3.37
CA TYR A 71 3.44 0.66 2.68
C TYR A 71 2.61 1.85 2.24
N GLY A 72 2.31 1.91 0.96
CA GLY A 72 1.62 3.04 0.35
C GLY A 72 0.18 2.76 -0.02
N ILE A 73 -0.64 3.79 0.12
CA ILE A 73 -2.00 3.87 -0.38
C ILE A 73 -2.10 5.12 -1.26
N TYR A 74 -2.47 4.94 -2.52
CA TYR A 74 -2.69 6.03 -3.45
C TYR A 74 -4.17 6.11 -3.80
N ASP A 75 -4.82 7.20 -3.40
CA ASP A 75 -6.20 7.51 -3.79
C ASP A 75 -6.22 8.02 -5.23
N VAL A 76 -6.81 7.21 -6.11
CA VAL A 76 -6.74 7.41 -7.55
C VAL A 76 -7.51 8.66 -8.01
N ALA A 77 -8.67 8.91 -7.42
CA ALA A 77 -9.52 10.05 -7.78
C ALA A 77 -8.99 11.35 -7.18
N ALA A 78 -8.50 11.29 -5.95
CA ALA A 78 -8.01 12.44 -5.22
C ALA A 78 -6.61 12.89 -5.61
N ASN A 79 -5.84 12.05 -6.31
CA ASN A 79 -4.40 12.23 -6.51
C ASN A 79 -3.68 12.51 -5.18
N ALA A 80 -3.99 11.72 -4.17
CA ALA A 80 -3.45 11.87 -2.81
C ALA A 80 -2.83 10.55 -2.34
N GLY A 81 -1.74 10.66 -1.59
CA GLY A 81 -1.02 9.52 -1.06
C GLY A 81 -1.08 9.45 0.45
N PHE A 82 -1.03 8.23 0.95
CA PHE A 82 -0.78 7.94 2.35
C PHE A 82 0.28 6.86 2.45
N VAL A 83 1.25 7.01 3.35
CA VAL A 83 2.29 6.00 3.56
C VAL A 83 2.42 5.70 5.06
N SER A 84 2.31 4.42 5.39
CA SER A 84 2.66 3.91 6.71
C SER A 84 4.09 3.35 6.67
N VAL A 85 4.99 3.88 7.49
CA VAL A 85 6.37 3.42 7.58
C VAL A 85 6.49 2.46 8.75
N GLY A 86 6.51 1.16 8.47
CA GLY A 86 6.68 0.11 9.48
C GLY A 86 8.14 -0.04 9.92
N ILE A 87 8.31 -0.48 11.15
CA ILE A 87 9.63 -0.72 11.76
C ILE A 87 10.01 -2.21 11.80
N THR A 88 9.09 -3.11 11.50
CA THR A 88 9.30 -4.55 11.60
C THR A 88 9.15 -5.25 10.26
N SER A 89 8.01 -5.85 10.02
CA SER A 89 7.79 -6.78 8.92
C SER A 89 6.70 -6.31 7.99
N ASP A 90 6.93 -6.56 6.70
CA ASP A 90 5.93 -6.43 5.65
C ASP A 90 5.03 -7.67 5.72
N THR A 91 3.92 -7.54 6.43
CA THR A 91 2.91 -8.59 6.60
C THR A 91 1.55 -8.11 6.09
N ALA A 92 0.64 -9.05 5.83
CA ALA A 92 -0.71 -8.71 5.41
C ALA A 92 -1.46 -7.90 6.49
N GLU A 93 -1.22 -8.19 7.75
CA GLU A 93 -1.76 -7.43 8.88
C GLU A 93 -1.30 -5.97 8.84
N PHE A 94 0.00 -5.72 8.64
CA PHE A 94 0.55 -4.36 8.48
C PHE A 94 -0.06 -3.64 7.26
N ALA A 95 -0.20 -4.36 6.14
CA ALA A 95 -0.78 -3.80 4.92
C ALA A 95 -2.24 -3.33 5.12
N VAL A 96 -3.08 -4.16 5.77
CA VAL A 96 -4.48 -3.79 6.04
C VAL A 96 -4.57 -2.70 7.11
N GLU A 97 -3.67 -2.71 8.10
CA GLU A 97 -3.61 -1.64 9.10
C GLU A 97 -3.24 -0.28 8.49
N ALA A 98 -2.39 -0.28 7.47
CA ALA A 98 -2.11 0.94 6.70
C ALA A 98 -3.38 1.44 5.97
N ILE A 99 -4.19 0.54 5.39
CA ILE A 99 -5.48 0.90 4.77
C ILE A 99 -6.46 1.44 5.83
N ARG A 100 -6.54 0.81 7.01
CA ARG A 100 -7.36 1.26 8.14
C ARG A 100 -6.95 2.68 8.57
N SER A 101 -5.66 2.93 8.67
CA SER A 101 -5.11 4.25 9.01
C SER A 101 -5.45 5.31 7.97
N TRP A 102 -5.33 4.98 6.67
CA TRP A 102 -5.76 5.86 5.58
C TRP A 102 -7.25 6.18 5.66
N LEU A 103 -8.11 5.16 5.86
CA LEU A 103 -9.55 5.37 6.01
C LEU A 103 -9.88 6.33 7.15
N GLY A 104 -9.24 6.16 8.31
CA GLY A 104 -9.49 7.01 9.48
C GLY A 104 -9.01 8.45 9.32
N ARG A 105 -7.88 8.66 8.63
CA ARG A 105 -7.24 9.98 8.48
C ARG A 105 -7.75 10.77 7.28
N MET A 106 -7.96 10.11 6.16
CA MET A 106 -8.24 10.75 4.88
C MET A 106 -9.54 10.26 4.24
N GLY A 107 -9.73 8.93 4.20
CA GLY A 107 -10.77 8.30 3.42
C GLY A 107 -12.17 8.69 3.88
N ARG A 108 -12.48 8.58 5.17
CA ARG A 108 -13.81 8.90 5.72
C ARG A 108 -14.18 10.37 5.58
N GLN A 109 -13.22 11.27 5.72
CA GLN A 109 -13.44 12.69 5.53
C GLN A 109 -13.76 13.02 4.07
N ARG A 110 -13.03 12.40 3.14
CA ARG A 110 -13.21 12.66 1.70
C ARG A 110 -14.45 11.99 1.12
N TYR A 111 -14.75 10.79 1.59
CA TYR A 111 -15.85 9.94 1.11
C TYR A 111 -16.84 9.61 2.24
N PRO A 112 -17.52 10.61 2.81
CA PRO A 112 -18.38 10.40 3.99
C PRO A 112 -19.61 9.51 3.71
N LYS A 113 -19.95 9.32 2.45
CA LYS A 113 -21.08 8.49 2.00
C LYS A 113 -20.63 7.18 1.36
N ALA A 114 -19.34 6.85 1.43
CA ALA A 114 -18.85 5.60 0.86
C ALA A 114 -19.44 4.40 1.60
N HIS A 115 -19.90 3.44 0.83
CA HIS A 115 -20.35 2.12 1.27
C HIS A 115 -19.53 1.00 0.63
N GLU A 116 -18.68 1.34 -0.33
CA GLU A 116 -17.77 0.45 -1.01
C GLU A 116 -16.35 1.03 -1.03
N LEU A 117 -15.35 0.17 -1.13
CA LEU A 117 -13.96 0.53 -1.36
C LEU A 117 -13.37 -0.41 -2.40
N THR A 118 -12.88 0.14 -3.49
CA THR A 118 -12.14 -0.62 -4.50
C THR A 118 -10.64 -0.55 -4.21
N ILE A 119 -9.99 -1.71 -4.13
CA ILE A 119 -8.57 -1.87 -3.85
C ILE A 119 -7.90 -2.53 -5.05
N THR A 120 -6.94 -1.87 -5.67
CA THR A 120 -6.07 -2.45 -6.69
C THR A 120 -4.69 -2.73 -6.12
N ALA A 121 -4.15 -3.92 -6.32
CA ALA A 121 -2.89 -4.38 -5.75
C ALA A 121 -2.12 -5.28 -6.72
N ASP A 122 -0.83 -5.49 -6.46
CA ASP A 122 -0.06 -6.52 -7.16
C ASP A 122 -0.41 -7.92 -6.65
N CYS A 123 -0.11 -8.96 -7.43
CA CYS A 123 -0.32 -10.36 -7.02
C CYS A 123 0.66 -10.87 -5.96
N GLY A 124 1.76 -10.15 -5.71
CA GLY A 124 2.84 -10.56 -4.82
C GLY A 124 2.88 -9.78 -3.51
N GLY A 125 3.83 -10.14 -2.64
CA GLY A 125 4.05 -9.43 -1.38
C GLY A 125 2.99 -9.70 -0.30
N SER A 126 2.90 -8.81 0.66
CA SER A 126 1.99 -8.91 1.81
C SER A 126 0.51 -8.83 1.44
N ASN A 127 0.20 -8.13 0.35
CA ASN A 127 -1.15 -7.97 -0.21
C ASN A 127 -1.41 -8.92 -1.40
N GLY A 128 -0.63 -9.99 -1.55
CA GLY A 128 -0.73 -10.91 -2.68
C GLY A 128 -2.05 -11.70 -2.72
N ALA A 129 -2.54 -12.01 -3.93
CA ALA A 129 -3.81 -12.70 -4.16
C ALA A 129 -3.91 -14.07 -3.46
N ARG A 130 -2.78 -14.76 -3.24
CA ARG A 130 -2.72 -16.08 -2.58
C ARG A 130 -2.53 -16.00 -1.06
N VAL A 131 -2.35 -14.80 -0.51
CA VAL A 131 -2.10 -14.61 0.93
C VAL A 131 -3.42 -14.71 1.69
N ARG A 132 -3.63 -15.82 2.40
CA ARG A 132 -4.84 -16.05 3.20
C ARG A 132 -5.03 -15.00 4.28
N LEU A 133 -3.96 -14.64 4.99
CA LEU A 133 -3.98 -13.62 6.05
C LEU A 133 -4.47 -12.26 5.51
N TRP A 134 -4.11 -11.88 4.28
CA TRP A 134 -4.63 -10.68 3.63
C TRP A 134 -6.16 -10.68 3.55
N LYS A 135 -6.76 -11.80 3.14
CA LYS A 135 -8.21 -11.93 3.03
C LYS A 135 -8.90 -11.89 4.39
N VAL A 136 -8.30 -12.53 5.41
CA VAL A 136 -8.79 -12.50 6.80
C VAL A 136 -8.75 -11.09 7.38
N GLU A 137 -7.65 -10.37 7.20
CA GLU A 137 -7.53 -9.00 7.70
C GLU A 137 -8.48 -8.03 6.97
N LEU A 138 -8.67 -8.19 5.66
CA LEU A 138 -9.68 -7.44 4.91
C LEU A 138 -11.10 -7.74 5.39
N GLN A 139 -11.41 -9.00 5.77
CA GLN A 139 -12.71 -9.31 6.37
C GLN A 139 -12.93 -8.55 7.67
N LYS A 140 -11.91 -8.50 8.54
CA LYS A 140 -11.99 -7.70 9.76
C LYS A 140 -12.24 -6.22 9.44
N LEU A 141 -11.53 -5.67 8.46
CA LEU A 141 -11.72 -4.29 8.02
C LEU A 141 -13.13 -4.05 7.48
N ALA A 142 -13.68 -4.98 6.69
CA ALA A 142 -15.05 -4.90 6.19
C ALA A 142 -16.08 -4.88 7.34
N ASP A 143 -15.92 -5.81 8.31
CA ASP A 143 -16.80 -5.91 9.47
C ASP A 143 -16.76 -4.64 10.35
N GLU A 144 -15.57 -4.08 10.58
CA GLU A 144 -15.37 -2.87 11.39
C GLU A 144 -15.94 -1.61 10.73
N THR A 145 -15.84 -1.53 9.41
CA THR A 145 -16.16 -0.29 8.68
C THR A 145 -17.54 -0.29 8.05
N GLY A 146 -18.14 -1.46 7.87
CA GLY A 146 -19.36 -1.66 7.12
C GLY A 146 -19.20 -1.55 5.59
N LEU A 147 -17.96 -1.40 5.11
CA LEU A 147 -17.66 -1.26 3.68
C LEU A 147 -17.65 -2.61 2.97
N VAL A 148 -18.21 -2.64 1.78
CA VAL A 148 -17.96 -3.73 0.82
C VAL A 148 -16.61 -3.48 0.15
N LEU A 149 -15.69 -4.46 0.20
CA LEU A 149 -14.35 -4.33 -0.34
C LEU A 149 -14.24 -5.09 -1.66
N HIS A 150 -14.01 -4.37 -2.76
CA HIS A 150 -13.73 -4.96 -4.07
C HIS A 150 -12.23 -4.99 -4.29
N VAL A 151 -11.65 -6.18 -4.43
CA VAL A 151 -10.20 -6.37 -4.54
C VAL A 151 -9.84 -6.90 -5.92
N HIS A 152 -8.92 -6.22 -6.57
CA HIS A 152 -8.43 -6.55 -7.90
C HIS A 152 -6.91 -6.62 -7.91
N HIS A 153 -6.37 -7.78 -8.24
CA HIS A 153 -4.93 -7.97 -8.34
C HIS A 153 -4.46 -7.94 -9.79
N TYR A 154 -3.45 -7.13 -10.05
CA TYR A 154 -2.76 -7.16 -11.34
C TYR A 154 -1.99 -8.46 -11.50
N PRO A 155 -1.99 -9.10 -12.71
CA PRO A 155 -1.31 -10.36 -12.93
C PRO A 155 0.21 -10.24 -12.75
N PRO A 156 0.91 -11.35 -12.46
CA PRO A 156 2.36 -11.34 -12.29
C PRO A 156 3.10 -10.74 -13.49
N GLY A 157 4.09 -9.88 -13.22
CA GLY A 157 4.89 -9.19 -14.23
C GLY A 157 4.18 -8.00 -14.89
N THR A 158 3.13 -7.48 -14.29
CA THR A 158 2.38 -6.29 -14.76
C THR A 158 2.34 -5.17 -13.73
N SER A 159 3.21 -5.16 -12.73
CA SER A 159 3.33 -4.12 -11.69
C SER A 159 3.39 -2.69 -12.26
N LYS A 160 3.90 -2.52 -13.47
CA LYS A 160 3.87 -1.24 -14.19
C LYS A 160 2.45 -0.66 -14.41
N TRP A 161 1.40 -1.47 -14.26
CA TRP A 161 0.01 -1.02 -14.35
C TRP A 161 -0.57 -0.59 -13.00
N ASN A 162 0.10 -0.97 -11.89
CA ASN A 162 -0.28 -0.51 -10.56
C ASN A 162 0.01 0.99 -10.44
N LYS A 163 -1.05 1.78 -10.30
CA LYS A 163 -0.95 3.26 -10.40
C LYS A 163 -0.04 3.87 -9.33
N ILE A 164 0.03 3.27 -8.16
CA ILE A 164 0.84 3.78 -7.04
C ILE A 164 2.32 3.93 -7.42
N GLU A 165 2.88 3.01 -8.22
CA GLU A 165 4.28 3.03 -8.63
C GLU A 165 4.62 4.31 -9.41
N HIS A 166 3.79 4.67 -10.38
CA HIS A 166 4.04 5.79 -11.28
C HIS A 166 3.47 7.13 -10.78
N ARG A 167 2.50 7.07 -9.87
CA ARG A 167 1.81 8.27 -9.38
C ARG A 167 2.29 8.75 -8.03
N MET A 168 2.93 7.88 -7.24
CA MET A 168 3.39 8.22 -5.91
C MET A 168 4.84 7.75 -5.65
N PHE A 169 5.14 6.47 -5.76
CA PHE A 169 6.44 5.93 -5.35
C PHE A 169 7.62 6.47 -6.15
N CYS A 170 7.45 6.70 -7.46
CA CYS A 170 8.49 7.33 -8.28
C CYS A 170 8.83 8.75 -7.76
N HIS A 171 7.83 9.53 -7.33
CA HIS A 171 8.04 10.88 -6.80
C HIS A 171 8.68 10.86 -5.41
N ILE A 172 8.29 9.94 -4.54
CA ILE A 172 8.97 9.71 -3.26
C ILE A 172 10.44 9.38 -3.50
N THR A 173 10.73 8.46 -4.43
CA THR A 173 12.10 8.09 -4.79
C THR A 173 12.89 9.28 -5.30
N GLN A 174 12.29 10.16 -6.11
CA GLN A 174 12.94 11.38 -6.59
C GLN A 174 13.22 12.38 -5.46
N ASN A 175 12.30 12.50 -4.49
CA ASN A 175 12.41 13.48 -3.40
C ASN A 175 13.57 13.16 -2.45
N TRP A 176 13.92 11.89 -2.25
CA TRP A 176 15.00 11.50 -1.36
C TRP A 176 16.30 11.06 -2.04
N ARG A 177 16.39 11.18 -3.39
CA ARG A 177 17.61 10.83 -4.14
C ARG A 177 18.82 11.62 -3.62
N GLY A 178 19.94 10.91 -3.47
CA GLY A 178 21.19 11.48 -3.01
C GLY A 178 21.26 11.77 -1.50
N ARG A 179 20.17 11.64 -0.76
CA ARG A 179 20.10 11.90 0.67
C ARG A 179 20.15 10.60 1.46
N PRO A 180 21.06 10.46 2.45
CA PRO A 180 21.02 9.33 3.36
C PRO A 180 19.72 9.35 4.19
N LEU A 181 19.15 8.18 4.40
CA LEU A 181 17.95 7.98 5.22
C LEU A 181 18.39 7.69 6.66
N THR A 182 18.88 8.70 7.37
CA THR A 182 19.62 8.59 8.62
C THR A 182 18.83 7.95 9.74
N ASP A 183 17.53 8.21 9.80
CA ASP A 183 16.61 7.68 10.79
C ASP A 183 15.19 7.58 10.22
N ARG A 184 14.27 6.98 10.97
CA ARG A 184 12.89 6.75 10.52
C ARG A 184 12.07 8.04 10.43
N LEU A 185 12.35 9.03 11.26
CA LEU A 185 11.63 10.32 11.22
C LEU A 185 12.03 11.09 9.95
N ALA A 186 13.30 11.09 9.59
CA ALA A 186 13.77 11.67 8.33
C ALA A 186 13.08 11.02 7.12
N ILE A 187 12.88 9.68 7.15
CA ILE A 187 12.12 8.97 6.10
C ILE A 187 10.68 9.46 6.04
N VAL A 188 10.00 9.57 7.18
CA VAL A 188 8.62 10.05 7.26
C VAL A 188 8.49 11.48 6.74
N GLU A 189 9.40 12.37 7.14
CA GLU A 189 9.44 13.76 6.69
C GLU A 189 9.67 13.87 5.17
N LEU A 190 10.64 13.12 4.63
CA LEU A 190 10.92 13.11 3.19
C LEU A 190 9.74 12.55 2.38
N ILE A 191 9.05 11.53 2.87
CA ILE A 191 7.85 11.01 2.23
C ILE A 191 6.74 12.06 2.29
N GLY A 192 6.47 12.64 3.46
CA GLY A 192 5.43 13.65 3.66
C GLY A 192 5.66 14.95 2.90
N ALA A 193 6.92 15.30 2.63
CA ALA A 193 7.29 16.46 1.82
C ALA A 193 7.14 16.22 0.30
N THR A 194 6.76 15.02 -0.13
CA THR A 194 6.64 14.69 -1.56
C THR A 194 5.42 15.37 -2.17
N THR A 195 5.67 16.22 -3.16
CA THR A 195 4.64 16.92 -3.93
C THR A 195 4.95 16.85 -5.42
N THR A 196 3.98 17.13 -6.26
CA THR A 196 4.15 17.23 -7.72
C THR A 196 3.46 18.46 -8.28
N LYS A 197 3.84 18.88 -9.48
CA LYS A 197 3.15 19.95 -10.21
C LYS A 197 1.68 19.61 -10.51
N THR A 198 1.33 18.32 -10.53
CA THR A 198 -0.03 17.85 -10.74
C THR A 198 -0.87 17.78 -9.46
N GLY A 199 -0.32 18.26 -8.33
CA GLY A 199 -1.05 18.41 -7.08
C GLY A 199 -1.02 17.20 -6.14
N LEU A 200 -0.16 16.20 -6.38
CA LEU A 200 0.03 15.11 -5.41
C LEU A 200 0.45 15.68 -4.06
N LYS A 201 -0.21 15.21 -3.02
CA LYS A 201 0.19 15.41 -1.62
C LYS A 201 0.24 14.06 -0.93
N VAL A 202 1.21 13.85 -0.08
CA VAL A 202 1.41 12.58 0.63
C VAL A 202 1.38 12.85 2.13
N GLU A 203 0.49 12.16 2.85
CA GLU A 203 0.58 12.03 4.30
C GLU A 203 1.44 10.82 4.65
N CYS A 204 2.24 10.92 5.69
CA CYS A 204 3.09 9.83 6.14
C CYS A 204 3.05 9.71 7.66
N LEU A 205 3.04 8.48 8.14
CA LEU A 205 3.17 8.21 9.58
C LEU A 205 4.17 7.08 9.84
N LEU A 206 4.78 7.12 11.02
CA LEU A 206 5.58 6.02 11.54
C LEU A 206 4.67 5.05 12.30
N ASP A 207 4.65 3.79 11.85
CA ASP A 207 3.99 2.69 12.57
C ASP A 207 5.01 1.93 13.40
N THR A 208 4.93 2.11 14.71
CA THR A 208 5.83 1.50 15.67
C THR A 208 5.35 0.14 16.20
N ARG A 209 4.20 -0.34 15.72
CA ARG A 209 3.67 -1.66 16.11
C ARG A 209 4.52 -2.78 15.53
N THR A 210 4.50 -3.90 16.21
CA THR A 210 5.15 -5.13 15.75
C THR A 210 4.13 -6.06 15.12
N TYR A 211 4.50 -6.63 13.98
CA TYR A 211 3.66 -7.55 13.22
C TYR A 211 4.36 -8.90 13.11
N GLU A 212 3.66 -9.94 13.53
CA GLU A 212 4.18 -11.30 13.55
C GLU A 212 4.27 -11.86 12.12
N LYS A 213 5.35 -12.60 11.87
CA LYS A 213 5.54 -13.30 10.59
C LYS A 213 5.05 -14.73 10.67
N GLY A 214 4.63 -15.26 9.53
CA GLY A 214 4.37 -16.69 9.39
C GLY A 214 3.05 -17.15 10.00
N ILE A 215 2.13 -16.23 10.30
CA ILE A 215 0.77 -16.58 10.72
C ILE A 215 0.14 -17.45 9.65
N LYS A 216 -0.29 -18.65 10.06
CA LYS A 216 -0.96 -19.62 9.18
C LYS A 216 -2.46 -19.53 9.39
N ILE A 217 -3.18 -19.42 8.30
CA ILE A 217 -4.65 -19.43 8.29
C ILE A 217 -5.13 -20.78 7.80
N SER A 218 -5.96 -21.43 8.60
CA SER A 218 -6.57 -22.73 8.33
C SER A 218 -7.67 -22.64 7.26
N ASP A 219 -8.08 -23.78 6.71
CA ASP A 219 -9.21 -23.83 5.78
C ASP A 219 -10.53 -23.44 6.48
N ALA A 220 -10.72 -23.83 7.73
CA ALA A 220 -11.89 -23.44 8.52
C ALA A 220 -11.99 -21.92 8.71
N GLU A 221 -10.87 -21.21 8.94
CA GLU A 221 -10.87 -19.74 9.01
C GLU A 221 -11.21 -19.12 7.65
N MET A 222 -10.76 -19.72 6.55
CA MET A 222 -11.10 -19.24 5.21
C MET A 222 -12.58 -19.44 4.87
N GLU A 223 -13.19 -20.53 5.30
CA GLU A 223 -14.63 -20.81 5.12
C GLU A 223 -15.54 -19.83 5.87
N MET A 224 -15.04 -19.20 6.93
CA MET A 224 -15.78 -18.18 7.67
C MET A 224 -15.81 -16.81 7.00
N LEU A 225 -15.08 -16.62 5.91
CA LEU A 225 -15.05 -15.33 5.21
C LEU A 225 -16.30 -15.14 4.36
N ASN A 226 -16.83 -13.92 4.36
CA ASN A 226 -17.90 -13.52 3.45
C ASN A 226 -17.27 -12.97 2.13
N ILE A 227 -16.61 -13.89 1.42
CA ILE A 227 -15.86 -13.60 0.19
C ILE A 227 -16.54 -14.25 -1.02
N GLU A 228 -16.66 -13.49 -2.08
CA GLU A 228 -17.25 -13.90 -3.35
C GLU A 228 -16.27 -13.58 -4.49
N GLY A 229 -15.91 -14.58 -5.28
CA GLY A 229 -15.09 -14.38 -6.48
C GLY A 229 -15.86 -13.71 -7.59
N ASP A 230 -15.19 -12.86 -8.40
CA ASP A 230 -15.76 -12.32 -9.64
C ASP A 230 -15.87 -13.44 -10.70
N ASP A 231 -16.79 -13.31 -11.64
CA ASP A 231 -16.92 -14.26 -12.77
C ASP A 231 -15.65 -14.32 -13.64
N PHE A 232 -14.90 -13.23 -13.65
CA PHE A 232 -13.67 -13.11 -14.40
C PHE A 232 -12.45 -13.16 -13.48
N HIS A 233 -11.71 -14.28 -13.54
CA HIS A 233 -10.52 -14.51 -12.70
C HIS A 233 -10.77 -14.38 -11.19
N PRO A 234 -11.62 -15.21 -10.59
CA PRO A 234 -11.96 -15.15 -9.17
C PRO A 234 -10.76 -15.28 -8.23
N GLU A 235 -9.67 -15.88 -8.71
CA GLU A 235 -8.42 -15.99 -7.96
C GLU A 235 -7.70 -14.65 -7.78
N TRP A 236 -8.02 -13.65 -8.61
CA TRP A 236 -7.44 -12.29 -8.60
C TRP A 236 -8.47 -11.19 -8.37
N ASN A 237 -9.75 -11.48 -8.61
CA ASN A 237 -10.83 -10.51 -8.46
C ASN A 237 -11.88 -11.08 -7.52
N TYR A 238 -12.13 -10.40 -6.42
CA TYR A 238 -13.10 -10.85 -5.43
C TYR A 238 -13.66 -9.70 -4.62
N THR A 239 -14.82 -9.93 -4.02
CA THR A 239 -15.51 -9.01 -3.13
C THR A 239 -15.57 -9.61 -1.73
N ILE A 240 -15.26 -8.80 -0.72
CA ILE A 240 -15.44 -9.14 0.69
C ILE A 240 -16.55 -8.24 1.23
N LYS A 241 -17.62 -8.86 1.75
CA LYS A 241 -18.76 -8.15 2.33
C LYS A 241 -18.69 -8.21 3.86
N PRO A 242 -19.16 -7.18 4.57
CA PRO A 242 -19.29 -7.26 6.02
C PRO A 242 -20.14 -8.48 6.40
N ARG A 243 -19.76 -9.15 7.46
CA ARG A 243 -20.59 -10.19 8.06
C ARG A 243 -21.65 -9.52 8.93
N LEU A 244 -22.88 -10.01 8.86
CA LEU A 244 -23.91 -9.57 9.79
C LEU A 244 -23.47 -9.99 11.20
N MET A 245 -23.14 -9.01 12.03
CA MET A 245 -22.96 -9.30 13.46
C MET A 245 -24.33 -9.72 14.00
N PRO A 246 -24.45 -10.86 14.67
CA PRO A 246 -25.66 -11.14 15.42
C PRO A 246 -25.89 -9.97 16.37
N ASN A 247 -27.07 -9.38 16.32
CA ASN A 247 -27.47 -8.27 17.18
C ASN A 247 -27.12 -8.65 18.64
N SER A 248 -26.17 -7.91 19.22
CA SER A 248 -25.86 -7.98 20.64
C SER A 248 -26.95 -7.35 21.48
#